data_bbcc78eab4c5aea6b6d9897967a11c75
#
_entry.id   bbcc78eab4c5aea6b6d9897967a11c75
#
_cell.length_a   1.000
_cell.length_b   1.000
_cell.length_c   1.000
_cell.angle_alpha   90.00
_cell.angle_beta   90.00
_cell.angle_gamma   90.00
#
_symmetry.space_group_name_H-M   'P 1'
#
loop_
_entity.id
_entity.type
_entity.pdbx_description
1 polymer ?
#
loop_
_entity_poly.entity_id
_entity_poly.type
_entity_poly.pdbx_seq_one_letter_code
_entity_poly.pdbx_strand_id
1 'polypeptide(L)'
;MLDNRIEDIKAGTGGSGQYGNAINAFRAGNVIVRGNRIKNCDYSAVRGNSASNIQIVGNSVSQVREVALYSEFSFEGAVIANNTVDGAALGVSVCNFNEGGRIAVVQGNIIRNLAPKRPIGTAPDDDAGIGIYVEADTSVTGNVIENAPAFGIIAGWGKYLRDVAITGNVIRNSFVGIGVSVVPGAGTALVHSNMIAEAPRGAVVGLDHARPITTDLTSEGAQRYAQVAVGVNSVRR
;
A
#
# COMPACT_ATOMS: atom_id res chain seq x y z
N MET A 1 -11.79 9.34 -16.02
CA MET A 1 -12.27 10.16 -14.86
C MET A 1 -11.23 11.23 -14.59
N LEU A 2 -11.52 12.46 -14.99
CA LEU A 2 -10.55 13.57 -14.93
C LEU A 2 -11.18 14.78 -14.23
N ASP A 3 -10.42 15.37 -13.31
CA ASP A 3 -10.69 16.69 -12.70
C ASP A 3 -12.08 16.86 -12.05
N ASN A 4 -12.60 15.78 -11.42
CA ASN A 4 -13.89 15.81 -10.73
C ASN A 4 -13.71 16.13 -9.25
N ARG A 5 -14.79 16.61 -8.63
CA ARG A 5 -15.00 16.64 -7.18
C ARG A 5 -16.05 15.60 -6.82
N ILE A 6 -15.67 14.64 -5.96
CA ILE A 6 -16.50 13.50 -5.57
C ILE A 6 -16.48 13.45 -4.04
N GLU A 7 -17.63 13.63 -3.42
CA GLU A 7 -17.72 13.72 -1.96
C GLU A 7 -18.94 12.98 -1.42
N ASP A 8 -18.87 12.57 -0.14
CA ASP A 8 -19.99 12.02 0.62
C ASP A 8 -20.59 10.74 0.01
N ILE A 9 -19.74 9.85 -0.48
CA ILE A 9 -20.17 8.59 -1.07
C ILE A 9 -20.49 7.57 0.01
N LYS A 10 -21.76 7.14 0.05
CA LYS A 10 -22.29 6.23 1.06
C LYS A 10 -22.57 4.85 0.49
N ALA A 11 -22.26 3.82 1.27
CA ALA A 11 -22.54 2.43 0.94
C ALA A 11 -23.98 2.02 1.20
N GLY A 12 -24.70 2.76 2.04
CA GLY A 12 -26.01 2.33 2.52
C GLY A 12 -25.93 0.99 3.25
N THR A 13 -26.67 0.00 2.77
CA THR A 13 -26.63 -1.39 3.26
C THR A 13 -25.69 -2.29 2.48
N GLY A 14 -24.96 -1.75 1.49
CA GLY A 14 -24.01 -2.50 0.65
C GLY A 14 -22.64 -2.69 1.30
N GLY A 15 -21.92 -3.71 0.88
CA GLY A 15 -20.54 -3.97 1.26
C GLY A 15 -19.50 -3.20 0.42
N SER A 16 -18.23 -3.33 0.76
CA SER A 16 -17.14 -2.57 0.18
C SER A 16 -16.84 -2.87 -1.31
N GLY A 17 -17.31 -3.99 -1.85
CA GLY A 17 -17.01 -4.40 -3.22
C GLY A 17 -17.56 -3.45 -4.28
N GLN A 18 -18.85 -3.17 -4.22
CA GLN A 18 -19.57 -2.41 -5.25
C GLN A 18 -19.99 -1.01 -4.83
N TYR A 19 -20.24 -0.80 -3.54
CA TYR A 19 -20.85 0.42 -3.00
C TYR A 19 -19.84 1.20 -2.16
N GLY A 20 -20.10 2.48 -1.92
CA GLY A 20 -19.32 3.32 -1.02
C GLY A 20 -17.91 3.68 -1.51
N ASN A 21 -17.53 3.27 -2.71
CA ASN A 21 -16.31 3.70 -3.38
C ASN A 21 -16.59 4.91 -4.29
N ALA A 22 -15.73 5.91 -4.30
CA ALA A 22 -15.96 7.08 -5.15
C ALA A 22 -15.83 6.74 -6.64
N ILE A 23 -14.81 5.96 -7.00
CA ILE A 23 -14.55 5.46 -8.35
C ILE A 23 -14.28 3.97 -8.27
N ASN A 24 -15.06 3.18 -8.99
CA ASN A 24 -14.86 1.74 -9.10
C ASN A 24 -14.67 1.35 -10.58
N ALA A 25 -13.45 0.92 -10.93
CA ALA A 25 -13.11 0.38 -12.24
C ALA A 25 -13.12 -1.16 -12.14
N PHE A 26 -14.19 -1.78 -12.62
CA PHE A 26 -14.38 -3.23 -12.56
C PHE A 26 -14.13 -3.88 -13.92
N ARG A 27 -13.14 -4.78 -13.99
CA ARG A 27 -12.76 -5.52 -15.22
C ARG A 27 -12.57 -4.60 -16.43
N ALA A 28 -11.97 -3.42 -16.21
CA ALA A 28 -11.77 -2.40 -17.21
C ALA A 28 -10.26 -2.24 -17.51
N GLY A 29 -9.90 -2.14 -18.76
CA GLY A 29 -8.52 -1.88 -19.19
C GLY A 29 -8.28 -0.41 -19.57
N ASN A 30 -7.02 0.05 -19.42
CA ASN A 30 -6.55 1.36 -19.85
C ASN A 30 -7.33 2.55 -19.24
N VAL A 31 -7.70 2.44 -17.96
CA VAL A 31 -8.44 3.48 -17.23
C VAL A 31 -7.49 4.54 -16.70
N ILE A 32 -7.82 5.81 -16.91
CA ILE A 32 -7.11 6.95 -16.34
C ILE A 32 -8.00 7.66 -15.31
N VAL A 33 -7.52 7.72 -14.05
CA VAL A 33 -8.12 8.47 -12.94
C VAL A 33 -7.13 9.55 -12.54
N ARG A 34 -7.39 10.81 -12.92
CA ARG A 34 -6.43 11.90 -12.73
C ARG A 34 -7.09 13.19 -12.24
N GLY A 35 -6.38 13.91 -11.35
CA GLY A 35 -6.75 15.27 -10.95
C GLY A 35 -8.03 15.37 -10.11
N ASN A 36 -8.58 14.26 -9.64
CA ASN A 36 -9.83 14.27 -8.89
C ASN A 36 -9.60 14.68 -7.42
N ARG A 37 -10.57 15.37 -6.84
CA ARG A 37 -10.69 15.66 -5.42
C ARG A 37 -11.75 14.75 -4.82
N ILE A 38 -11.33 13.82 -3.96
CA ILE A 38 -12.20 12.79 -3.41
C ILE A 38 -12.21 12.91 -1.88
N LYS A 39 -13.41 12.96 -1.29
CA LYS A 39 -13.53 13.13 0.16
C LYS A 39 -14.72 12.38 0.72
N ASN A 40 -14.57 11.88 1.96
CA ASN A 40 -15.61 11.29 2.79
C ASN A 40 -16.38 10.15 2.08
N CYS A 41 -15.65 9.09 1.74
CA CYS A 41 -16.24 7.87 1.20
C CYS A 41 -16.29 6.77 2.26
N ASP A 42 -17.34 5.97 2.27
CA ASP A 42 -17.47 4.89 3.25
C ASP A 42 -16.43 3.79 3.06
N TYR A 43 -15.93 3.63 1.82
CA TYR A 43 -14.85 2.69 1.50
C TYR A 43 -13.71 3.39 0.75
N SER A 44 -13.40 2.99 -0.46
CA SER A 44 -12.21 3.44 -1.20
C SER A 44 -12.47 4.72 -2.02
N ALA A 45 -11.41 5.50 -2.25
CA ALA A 45 -11.48 6.60 -3.21
C ALA A 45 -11.44 6.08 -4.64
N VAL A 46 -10.46 5.25 -4.97
CA VAL A 46 -10.33 4.61 -6.29
C VAL A 46 -10.07 3.13 -6.09
N ARG A 47 -10.94 2.30 -6.65
CA ARG A 47 -10.80 0.84 -6.63
C ARG A 47 -10.72 0.31 -8.05
N GLY A 48 -9.58 -0.25 -8.40
CA GLY A 48 -9.34 -0.98 -9.64
C GLY A 48 -9.44 -2.48 -9.39
N ASN A 49 -10.60 -3.08 -9.63
CA ASN A 49 -10.83 -4.50 -9.47
C ASN A 49 -10.64 -5.21 -10.81
N SER A 50 -9.60 -6.02 -10.94
CA SER A 50 -9.19 -6.64 -12.21
C SER A 50 -9.07 -5.62 -13.36
N ALA A 51 -8.57 -4.44 -13.05
CA ALA A 51 -8.43 -3.33 -13.99
C ALA A 51 -6.97 -3.20 -14.42
N SER A 52 -6.65 -3.72 -15.60
CA SER A 52 -5.29 -3.70 -16.16
C SER A 52 -4.94 -2.36 -16.81
N ASN A 53 -3.66 -1.99 -16.75
CA ASN A 53 -3.13 -0.72 -17.26
C ASN A 53 -3.86 0.51 -16.68
N ILE A 54 -4.22 0.45 -15.41
CA ILE A 54 -4.86 1.56 -14.71
C ILE A 54 -3.82 2.62 -14.31
N GLN A 55 -4.18 3.89 -14.47
CA GLN A 55 -3.38 5.02 -14.02
C GLN A 55 -4.18 5.84 -13.00
N ILE A 56 -3.68 5.92 -11.77
CA ILE A 56 -4.26 6.70 -10.67
C ILE A 56 -3.25 7.80 -10.31
N VAL A 57 -3.42 9.00 -10.86
CA VAL A 57 -2.35 10.01 -10.87
C VAL A 57 -2.85 11.39 -10.46
N GLY A 58 -2.13 12.05 -9.53
CA GLY A 58 -2.40 13.45 -9.18
C GLY A 58 -3.75 13.70 -8.52
N ASN A 59 -4.32 12.70 -7.84
CA ASN A 59 -5.58 12.87 -7.12
C ASN A 59 -5.32 13.35 -5.69
N SER A 60 -6.25 14.12 -5.13
CA SER A 60 -6.29 14.52 -3.72
C SER A 60 -7.41 13.76 -3.01
N VAL A 61 -7.03 12.91 -2.06
CA VAL A 61 -7.95 12.01 -1.34
C VAL A 61 -7.92 12.33 0.14
N SER A 62 -9.09 12.45 0.76
CA SER A 62 -9.19 12.62 2.21
C SER A 62 -10.40 11.92 2.81
N GLN A 63 -10.24 11.47 4.07
CA GLN A 63 -11.34 10.91 4.86
C GLN A 63 -12.08 9.74 4.17
N VAL A 64 -11.36 8.87 3.53
CA VAL A 64 -11.89 7.57 3.08
C VAL A 64 -11.61 6.51 4.14
N ARG A 65 -12.40 5.44 4.20
CA ARG A 65 -12.35 4.57 5.38
C ARG A 65 -11.69 3.22 5.13
N GLU A 66 -11.53 2.82 3.89
CA GLU A 66 -10.88 1.57 3.51
C GLU A 66 -9.51 1.84 2.87
N VAL A 67 -9.25 1.36 1.69
CA VAL A 67 -8.03 1.63 0.91
C VAL A 67 -8.23 2.87 0.06
N ALA A 68 -7.38 3.87 0.18
CA ALA A 68 -7.57 5.08 -0.61
C ALA A 68 -7.39 4.80 -2.10
N LEU A 69 -6.29 4.15 -2.50
CA LEU A 69 -5.95 3.87 -3.90
C LEU A 69 -5.66 2.37 -4.05
N TYR A 70 -6.50 1.67 -4.77
CA TYR A 70 -6.55 0.21 -4.73
C TYR A 70 -6.47 -0.41 -6.13
N SER A 71 -5.53 -1.33 -6.33
CA SER A 71 -5.47 -2.27 -7.46
C SER A 71 -5.45 -3.68 -6.91
N GLU A 72 -6.46 -4.48 -7.28
CA GLU A 72 -6.67 -5.81 -6.71
C GLU A 72 -7.09 -6.85 -7.75
N PHE A 73 -7.03 -8.11 -7.34
CA PHE A 73 -7.31 -9.31 -8.13
C PHE A 73 -6.41 -9.44 -9.37
N SER A 74 -6.92 -9.94 -10.47
CA SER A 74 -6.16 -10.30 -11.67
C SER A 74 -5.81 -9.11 -12.58
N PHE A 75 -5.35 -7.99 -12.02
CA PHE A 75 -4.85 -6.87 -12.84
C PHE A 75 -3.41 -7.10 -13.30
N GLU A 76 -3.08 -6.61 -14.47
CA GLU A 76 -1.72 -6.44 -14.96
C GLU A 76 -1.46 -4.99 -15.36
N GLY A 77 -0.51 -4.37 -14.70
CA GLY A 77 -0.14 -2.97 -14.95
C GLY A 77 -0.98 -1.97 -14.15
N ALA A 78 -0.32 -1.30 -13.19
CA ALA A 78 -0.89 -0.17 -12.47
C ALA A 78 0.17 0.92 -12.24
N VAL A 79 -0.21 2.17 -12.46
CA VAL A 79 0.59 3.34 -12.09
C VAL A 79 -0.19 4.14 -11.04
N ILE A 80 0.35 4.22 -9.81
CA ILE A 80 -0.23 4.99 -8.71
C ILE A 80 0.77 6.06 -8.32
N ALA A 81 0.59 7.28 -8.83
CA ALA A 81 1.65 8.28 -8.74
C ALA A 81 1.15 9.69 -8.41
N ASN A 82 1.97 10.42 -7.63
CA ASN A 82 1.77 11.83 -7.34
C ASN A 82 0.41 12.17 -6.70
N ASN A 83 -0.15 11.24 -5.93
CA ASN A 83 -1.40 11.45 -5.20
C ASN A 83 -1.12 11.95 -3.78
N THR A 84 -2.09 12.64 -3.19
CA THR A 84 -2.11 12.96 -1.76
C THR A 84 -3.24 12.20 -1.08
N VAL A 85 -2.93 11.51 0.02
CA VAL A 85 -3.89 10.76 0.84
C VAL A 85 -3.79 11.25 2.28
N ASP A 86 -4.91 11.69 2.85
CA ASP A 86 -5.02 12.15 4.23
C ASP A 86 -6.22 11.49 4.92
N GLY A 87 -5.96 10.43 5.64
CA GLY A 87 -6.99 9.65 6.34
C GLY A 87 -7.61 8.54 5.49
N ALA A 88 -7.13 7.32 5.72
CA ALA A 88 -7.62 6.05 5.18
C ALA A 88 -7.20 4.92 6.13
N ALA A 89 -7.75 3.70 5.97
CA ALA A 89 -7.18 2.54 6.67
C ALA A 89 -5.88 2.07 5.99
N LEU A 90 -5.84 2.05 4.65
CA LEU A 90 -4.64 1.90 3.86
C LEU A 90 -4.51 3.05 2.87
N GLY A 91 -3.28 3.53 2.66
CA GLY A 91 -3.02 4.58 1.66
C GLY A 91 -3.09 4.02 0.24
N VAL A 92 -2.23 3.06 -0.06
CA VAL A 92 -2.17 2.37 -1.36
C VAL A 92 -2.14 0.87 -1.13
N SER A 93 -2.90 0.10 -1.92
CA SER A 93 -2.81 -1.35 -1.96
C SER A 93 -2.72 -1.87 -3.39
N VAL A 94 -1.72 -2.72 -3.63
CA VAL A 94 -1.45 -3.40 -4.91
C VAL A 94 -1.31 -4.89 -4.59
N CYS A 95 -2.38 -5.65 -4.68
CA CYS A 95 -2.43 -6.98 -4.06
C CYS A 95 -3.10 -8.05 -4.92
N ASN A 96 -3.25 -9.23 -4.30
CA ASN A 96 -3.81 -10.44 -4.89
C ASN A 96 -2.92 -11.07 -5.97
N PHE A 97 -1.63 -11.19 -5.68
CA PHE A 97 -0.73 -11.95 -6.53
C PHE A 97 -1.18 -13.41 -6.71
N ASN A 98 -1.86 -13.99 -5.73
CA ASN A 98 -2.50 -15.31 -5.84
C ASN A 98 -3.57 -15.40 -6.94
N GLU A 99 -4.16 -14.25 -7.31
CA GLU A 99 -5.15 -14.12 -8.40
C GLU A 99 -4.54 -13.54 -9.69
N GLY A 100 -3.21 -13.32 -9.70
CA GLY A 100 -2.48 -12.80 -10.85
C GLY A 100 -2.21 -11.29 -10.81
N GLY A 101 -2.57 -10.57 -9.74
CA GLY A 101 -2.31 -9.14 -9.59
C GLY A 101 -0.81 -8.83 -9.54
N ARG A 102 -0.30 -8.05 -10.51
CA ARG A 102 1.13 -7.77 -10.65
C ARG A 102 1.45 -6.60 -11.57
N ILE A 103 2.70 -6.23 -11.62
CA ILE A 103 3.30 -5.15 -12.43
C ILE A 103 2.74 -3.79 -12.03
N ALA A 104 3.40 -3.12 -11.07
CA ALA A 104 2.98 -1.80 -10.65
C ALA A 104 4.14 -0.85 -10.38
N VAL A 105 3.84 0.43 -10.48
CA VAL A 105 4.68 1.52 -9.99
C VAL A 105 3.88 2.34 -8.99
N VAL A 106 4.42 2.47 -7.76
CA VAL A 106 3.87 3.34 -6.71
C VAL A 106 4.91 4.40 -6.40
N GLN A 107 4.70 5.63 -6.88
CA GLN A 107 5.74 6.65 -6.77
C GLN A 107 5.24 8.05 -6.44
N GLY A 108 6.04 8.81 -5.69
CA GLY A 108 5.81 10.25 -5.46
C GLY A 108 4.52 10.57 -4.71
N ASN A 109 3.91 9.62 -4.00
CA ASN A 109 2.69 9.86 -3.23
C ASN A 109 3.02 10.43 -1.85
N ILE A 110 2.13 11.29 -1.34
CA ILE A 110 2.12 11.74 0.05
C ILE A 110 0.95 11.04 0.75
N ILE A 111 1.25 10.27 1.80
CA ILE A 111 0.27 9.44 2.51
C ILE A 111 0.41 9.71 4.01
N ARG A 112 -0.69 10.10 4.66
CA ARG A 112 -0.61 10.45 6.08
C ARG A 112 -1.90 10.18 6.86
N ASN A 113 -1.76 10.16 8.20
CA ASN A 113 -2.85 10.10 9.15
C ASN A 113 -3.77 8.89 8.93
N LEU A 114 -3.18 7.71 8.87
CA LEU A 114 -3.93 6.50 8.61
C LEU A 114 -4.66 6.00 9.86
N ALA A 115 -5.83 5.44 9.66
CA ALA A 115 -6.66 4.89 10.71
C ALA A 115 -6.20 3.46 11.09
N PRO A 116 -6.20 3.10 12.39
CA PRO A 116 -5.79 1.77 12.84
C PRO A 116 -6.88 0.69 12.63
N LYS A 117 -8.01 1.03 12.03
CA LYS A 117 -9.15 0.12 11.83
C LYS A 117 -9.82 0.36 10.49
N ARG A 118 -10.31 -0.70 9.89
CA ARG A 118 -11.20 -0.66 8.73
C ARG A 118 -12.65 -0.37 9.13
N PRO A 119 -13.51 0.07 8.19
CA PRO A 119 -14.93 0.27 8.45
C PRO A 119 -15.68 -1.06 8.66
N ILE A 120 -16.85 -0.99 9.26
CA ILE A 120 -17.79 -2.11 9.34
C ILE A 120 -18.18 -2.52 7.91
N GLY A 121 -18.23 -3.82 7.63
CA GLY A 121 -18.57 -4.37 6.31
C GLY A 121 -17.35 -4.78 5.48
N THR A 122 -16.12 -4.56 5.97
CA THR A 122 -14.91 -5.19 5.45
C THR A 122 -14.65 -6.52 6.16
N ALA A 123 -13.75 -7.36 5.63
CA ALA A 123 -13.37 -8.58 6.31
C ALA A 123 -12.75 -8.27 7.69
N PRO A 124 -13.12 -8.99 8.76
CA PRO A 124 -12.69 -8.67 10.12
C PRO A 124 -11.18 -8.80 10.32
N ASP A 125 -10.52 -9.63 9.52
CA ASP A 125 -9.08 -9.90 9.57
C ASP A 125 -8.27 -8.98 8.63
N ASP A 126 -8.93 -8.04 7.96
CA ASP A 126 -8.26 -7.08 7.10
C ASP A 126 -7.41 -6.10 7.90
N ASP A 127 -6.12 -6.01 7.56
CA ASP A 127 -5.20 -5.09 8.20
C ASP A 127 -5.52 -3.63 7.91
N ALA A 128 -5.09 -2.77 8.82
CA ALA A 128 -5.24 -1.32 8.73
C ALA A 128 -4.02 -0.58 9.28
N GLY A 129 -3.96 0.73 9.09
CA GLY A 129 -2.85 1.55 9.53
C GLY A 129 -1.59 1.39 8.67
N ILE A 130 -1.75 1.07 7.39
CA ILE A 130 -0.67 0.76 6.46
C ILE A 130 -0.56 1.84 5.39
N GLY A 131 0.64 2.41 5.22
CA GLY A 131 0.90 3.40 4.16
C GLY A 131 0.77 2.81 2.77
N ILE A 132 1.59 1.84 2.44
CA ILE A 132 1.61 1.17 1.13
C ILE A 132 1.73 -0.34 1.36
N TYR A 133 0.90 -1.10 0.68
CA TYR A 133 0.95 -2.56 0.64
C TYR A 133 1.10 -3.06 -0.81
N VAL A 134 2.09 -3.91 -1.06
CA VAL A 134 2.38 -4.44 -2.39
C VAL A 134 2.79 -5.91 -2.34
N GLU A 135 2.58 -6.68 -3.42
CA GLU A 135 2.92 -8.12 -3.44
C GLU A 135 3.90 -8.50 -4.55
N ALA A 136 3.68 -8.10 -5.81
CA ALA A 136 4.49 -8.64 -6.91
C ALA A 136 4.84 -7.63 -8.00
N ASP A 137 6.05 -7.81 -8.56
CA ASP A 137 6.58 -7.10 -9.74
C ASP A 137 6.39 -5.57 -9.61
N THR A 138 6.71 -5.01 -8.42
CA THR A 138 6.33 -3.65 -8.07
C THR A 138 7.52 -2.81 -7.64
N SER A 139 7.61 -1.60 -8.19
CA SER A 139 8.52 -0.56 -7.71
C SER A 139 7.79 0.44 -6.81
N VAL A 140 8.30 0.62 -5.57
CA VAL A 140 7.80 1.60 -4.59
C VAL A 140 8.89 2.63 -4.35
N THR A 141 8.74 3.84 -4.90
CA THR A 141 9.83 4.81 -4.88
C THR A 141 9.39 6.26 -4.64
N GLY A 142 10.19 7.02 -3.88
CA GLY A 142 9.98 8.45 -3.69
C GLY A 142 8.68 8.85 -2.98
N ASN A 143 8.05 7.94 -2.23
CA ASN A 143 6.85 8.26 -1.46
C ASN A 143 7.21 8.86 -0.11
N VAL A 144 6.33 9.72 0.42
CA VAL A 144 6.42 10.28 1.78
C VAL A 144 5.25 9.74 2.58
N ILE A 145 5.55 9.02 3.67
CA ILE A 145 4.55 8.37 4.52
C ILE A 145 4.73 8.85 5.95
N GLU A 146 3.67 9.35 6.56
CA GLU A 146 3.67 9.82 7.95
C GLU A 146 2.42 9.36 8.71
N ASN A 147 2.58 9.00 9.97
CA ASN A 147 1.50 8.56 10.83
C ASN A 147 0.74 7.33 10.27
N ALA A 148 1.48 6.26 10.00
CA ALA A 148 0.96 4.96 9.65
C ALA A 148 1.06 4.01 10.85
N PRO A 149 0.01 3.86 11.68
CA PRO A 149 0.13 3.26 13.02
C PRO A 149 0.54 1.78 13.03
N ALA A 150 0.44 1.07 11.93
CA ALA A 150 0.94 -0.30 11.81
C ALA A 150 2.24 -0.38 11.00
N PHE A 151 2.18 -0.05 9.71
CA PHE A 151 3.34 -0.15 8.82
C PHE A 151 3.43 1.05 7.88
N GLY A 152 4.63 1.55 7.67
CA GLY A 152 4.88 2.47 6.56
C GLY A 152 4.67 1.77 5.22
N ILE A 153 5.39 0.69 4.97
CA ILE A 153 5.26 -0.14 3.75
C ILE A 153 5.25 -1.61 4.13
N ILE A 154 4.41 -2.42 3.46
CA ILE A 154 4.46 -3.89 3.48
C ILE A 154 4.75 -4.40 2.07
N ALA A 155 5.68 -5.35 1.96
CA ALA A 155 5.94 -6.12 0.76
C ALA A 155 5.69 -7.62 1.00
N GLY A 156 4.69 -8.15 0.30
CA GLY A 156 4.31 -9.55 0.32
C GLY A 156 3.34 -9.96 1.44
N TRP A 157 2.57 -11.01 1.16
CA TRP A 157 1.64 -11.65 2.09
C TRP A 157 1.91 -13.16 2.15
N GLY A 158 2.51 -13.61 3.24
CA GLY A 158 2.98 -15.00 3.27
C GLY A 158 3.94 -15.28 2.11
N LYS A 159 3.71 -16.32 1.35
CA LYS A 159 4.52 -16.67 0.18
C LYS A 159 4.31 -15.77 -1.05
N TYR A 160 3.29 -14.94 -1.05
CA TYR A 160 2.96 -14.07 -2.17
C TYR A 160 3.80 -12.79 -2.13
N LEU A 161 5.06 -12.93 -2.48
CA LEU A 161 6.04 -11.87 -2.70
C LEU A 161 6.85 -12.25 -3.94
N ARG A 162 7.00 -11.32 -4.89
CA ARG A 162 7.91 -11.50 -6.03
C ARG A 162 8.42 -10.17 -6.56
N ASP A 163 9.74 -10.03 -6.65
CA ASP A 163 10.44 -8.94 -7.34
C ASP A 163 9.93 -7.52 -6.99
N VAL A 164 9.96 -7.19 -5.70
CA VAL A 164 9.57 -5.88 -5.18
C VAL A 164 10.78 -5.04 -4.84
N ALA A 165 10.85 -3.82 -5.38
CA ALA A 165 11.87 -2.84 -5.03
C ALA A 165 11.27 -1.67 -4.24
N ILE A 166 11.82 -1.39 -3.03
CA ILE A 166 11.42 -0.30 -2.15
C ILE A 166 12.61 0.64 -1.96
N THR A 167 12.59 1.78 -2.65
CA THR A 167 13.75 2.66 -2.70
C THR A 167 13.39 4.16 -2.61
N GLY A 168 14.21 4.94 -1.93
CA GLY A 168 14.08 6.40 -1.92
C GLY A 168 12.81 6.94 -1.22
N ASN A 169 12.16 6.15 -0.37
CA ASN A 169 10.99 6.60 0.38
C ASN A 169 11.38 7.29 1.69
N VAL A 170 10.54 8.21 2.15
CA VAL A 170 10.62 8.83 3.47
C VAL A 170 9.46 8.34 4.31
N ILE A 171 9.77 7.66 5.43
CA ILE A 171 8.78 7.06 6.31
C ILE A 171 9.00 7.59 7.72
N ARG A 172 7.94 8.10 8.36
CA ARG A 172 8.00 8.63 9.71
C ARG A 172 6.78 8.25 10.53
N ASN A 173 7.02 8.00 11.82
CA ASN A 173 5.99 7.69 12.81
C ASN A 173 5.09 6.53 12.35
N SER A 174 5.69 5.35 12.23
CA SER A 174 5.00 4.08 11.97
C SER A 174 5.54 3.00 12.92
N PHE A 175 4.68 2.07 13.37
CA PHE A 175 5.14 1.02 14.30
C PHE A 175 6.27 0.19 13.70
N VAL A 176 6.15 -0.20 12.44
CA VAL A 176 7.21 -0.77 11.61
C VAL A 176 7.42 0.15 10.40
N GLY A 177 8.66 0.49 10.07
CA GLY A 177 8.97 1.27 8.87
C GLY A 177 8.61 0.52 7.60
N ILE A 178 9.31 -0.56 7.32
CA ILE A 178 9.09 -1.44 6.17
C ILE A 178 9.02 -2.89 6.65
N GLY A 179 7.93 -3.57 6.36
CA GLY A 179 7.77 -5.00 6.58
C GLY A 179 7.94 -5.77 5.27
N VAL A 180 8.71 -6.86 5.29
CA VAL A 180 8.93 -7.69 4.10
C VAL A 180 8.66 -9.14 4.44
N SER A 181 7.89 -9.85 3.62
CA SER A 181 7.66 -11.28 3.84
C SER A 181 8.96 -12.08 3.72
N VAL A 182 9.24 -12.89 4.74
CA VAL A 182 10.44 -13.75 4.81
C VAL A 182 10.10 -15.23 5.00
N VAL A 183 8.85 -15.61 4.82
CA VAL A 183 8.44 -17.02 4.97
C VAL A 183 8.98 -17.88 3.85
N PRO A 184 9.05 -19.20 4.02
CA PRO A 184 9.42 -20.12 2.97
C PRO A 184 8.53 -19.97 1.73
N GLY A 185 9.16 -19.87 0.55
CA GLY A 185 8.48 -19.68 -0.73
C GLY A 185 8.16 -18.23 -1.09
N ALA A 186 8.44 -17.27 -0.23
CA ALA A 186 8.43 -15.85 -0.60
C ALA A 186 9.58 -15.56 -1.58
N GLY A 187 9.29 -14.75 -2.61
CA GLY A 187 10.25 -14.34 -3.63
C GLY A 187 11.13 -13.17 -3.19
N THR A 188 11.68 -12.47 -4.16
CA THR A 188 12.73 -11.47 -3.92
C THR A 188 12.20 -10.09 -3.59
N ALA A 189 12.92 -9.37 -2.72
CA ALA A 189 12.71 -7.96 -2.45
C ALA A 189 14.04 -7.22 -2.26
N LEU A 190 14.08 -5.97 -2.72
CA LEU A 190 15.16 -5.02 -2.47
C LEU A 190 14.65 -3.87 -1.60
N VAL A 191 15.31 -3.58 -0.48
CA VAL A 191 15.03 -2.44 0.39
C VAL A 191 16.28 -1.60 0.54
N HIS A 192 16.34 -0.45 -0.12
CA HIS A 192 17.56 0.36 -0.19
C HIS A 192 17.27 1.87 -0.26
N SER A 193 18.16 2.68 0.28
CA SER A 193 18.10 4.15 0.17
C SER A 193 16.83 4.80 0.70
N ASN A 194 16.14 4.20 1.66
CA ASN A 194 15.01 4.82 2.33
C ASN A 194 15.46 5.63 3.55
N MET A 195 14.72 6.67 3.89
CA MET A 195 14.84 7.40 5.14
C MET A 195 13.71 6.98 6.07
N ILE A 196 14.03 6.38 7.21
CA ILE A 196 13.05 5.83 8.14
C ILE A 196 13.29 6.42 9.53
N ALA A 197 12.28 7.06 10.10
CA ALA A 197 12.34 7.66 11.41
C ALA A 197 11.14 7.27 12.27
N GLU A 198 11.37 7.16 13.59
CA GLU A 198 10.30 6.89 14.56
C GLU A 198 9.53 5.59 14.23
N ALA A 199 10.27 4.50 14.00
CA ALA A 199 9.75 3.15 13.79
C ALA A 199 10.16 2.25 14.99
N PRO A 200 9.43 2.27 16.12
CA PRO A 200 9.89 1.67 17.37
C PRO A 200 10.04 0.15 17.31
N ARG A 201 9.32 -0.56 16.47
CA ARG A 201 9.45 -2.01 16.30
C ARG A 201 10.62 -2.39 15.40
N GLY A 202 11.01 -1.50 14.47
CA GLY A 202 12.15 -1.67 13.57
C GLY A 202 11.97 -0.93 12.26
N ALA A 203 13.10 -0.52 11.68
CA ALA A 203 13.10 0.18 10.39
C ALA A 203 12.75 -0.76 9.24
N VAL A 204 13.35 -1.96 9.20
CA VAL A 204 13.03 -3.04 8.25
C VAL A 204 12.84 -4.34 9.00
N VAL A 205 11.68 -4.97 8.92
CA VAL A 205 11.34 -6.16 9.69
C VAL A 205 10.82 -7.28 8.78
N GLY A 206 11.28 -8.50 9.02
CA GLY A 206 10.76 -9.68 8.34
C GLY A 206 9.41 -10.10 8.89
N LEU A 207 8.47 -10.43 8.01
CA LEU A 207 7.08 -10.75 8.32
C LEU A 207 6.71 -12.19 7.97
N ASP A 208 5.76 -12.72 8.74
CA ASP A 208 4.85 -13.80 8.34
C ASP A 208 3.44 -13.19 8.27
N HIS A 209 2.92 -12.95 7.06
CA HIS A 209 1.75 -12.10 6.81
C HIS A 209 1.97 -10.69 7.39
N ALA A 210 1.12 -10.21 8.29
CA ALA A 210 1.32 -8.94 8.99
C ALA A 210 2.07 -9.09 10.34
N ARG A 211 2.51 -10.29 10.71
CA ARG A 211 3.18 -10.55 11.98
C ARG A 211 4.69 -10.37 11.87
N PRO A 212 5.32 -9.45 12.61
CA PRO A 212 6.76 -9.31 12.70
C PRO A 212 7.40 -10.56 13.34
N ILE A 213 8.31 -11.23 12.64
CA ILE A 213 9.00 -12.44 13.10
C ILE A 213 10.51 -12.30 13.22
N THR A 214 11.07 -11.15 12.85
CA THR A 214 12.49 -10.86 13.00
C THR A 214 12.74 -9.64 13.90
N THR A 215 13.99 -9.44 14.27
CA THR A 215 14.52 -8.16 14.71
C THR A 215 14.64 -7.19 13.53
N ASP A 216 15.18 -5.99 13.77
CA ASP A 216 15.42 -5.01 12.70
C ASP A 216 16.55 -5.47 11.77
N LEU A 217 16.21 -5.78 10.53
CA LEU A 217 17.12 -6.30 9.50
C LEU A 217 18.14 -5.26 9.01
N THR A 218 17.98 -3.98 9.34
CA THR A 218 19.01 -2.96 9.06
C THR A 218 20.18 -3.05 10.03
N SER A 219 19.99 -3.69 11.18
CA SER A 219 21.01 -3.88 12.20
C SER A 219 21.71 -5.22 12.08
N GLU A 220 20.93 -6.30 11.98
CA GLU A 220 21.46 -7.66 11.91
C GLU A 220 20.45 -8.66 11.31
N GLY A 221 20.92 -9.82 10.91
CA GLY A 221 20.08 -10.96 10.53
C GLY A 221 19.55 -10.96 9.10
N ALA A 222 19.72 -9.89 8.32
CA ALA A 222 19.28 -9.85 6.92
C ALA A 222 19.90 -10.99 6.09
N GLN A 223 21.14 -11.35 6.35
CA GLN A 223 21.85 -12.43 5.65
C GLN A 223 21.21 -13.81 5.80
N ARG A 224 20.28 -13.99 6.73
CA ARG A 224 19.53 -15.24 6.91
C ARG A 224 18.43 -15.42 5.85
N TYR A 225 18.09 -14.34 5.14
CA TYR A 225 17.00 -14.28 4.17
C TYR A 225 17.55 -13.88 2.81
N ALA A 226 18.14 -14.85 2.11
CA ALA A 226 18.87 -14.60 0.84
C ALA A 226 17.99 -13.94 -0.24
N GLN A 227 16.67 -14.10 -0.16
CA GLN A 227 15.71 -13.48 -1.07
C GLN A 227 15.42 -11.99 -0.76
N VAL A 228 15.86 -11.47 0.39
CA VAL A 228 15.62 -10.08 0.77
C VAL A 228 16.96 -9.34 0.87
N ALA A 229 17.22 -8.45 -0.08
CA ALA A 229 18.38 -7.59 -0.06
C ALA A 229 18.08 -6.29 0.72
N VAL A 230 18.61 -6.18 1.94
CA VAL A 230 18.53 -4.95 2.74
C VAL A 230 19.86 -4.22 2.61
N GLY A 231 19.85 -3.12 1.86
CA GLY A 231 21.03 -2.29 1.67
C GLY A 231 21.07 -1.09 2.63
N VAL A 232 21.83 -0.06 2.25
CA VAL A 232 21.97 1.15 3.08
C VAL A 232 20.64 1.92 3.12
N ASN A 233 20.10 2.09 4.32
CA ASN A 233 18.96 2.95 4.62
C ASN A 233 19.37 3.93 5.73
N SER A 234 18.84 5.16 5.70
CA SER A 234 19.03 6.14 6.77
C SER A 234 17.97 5.91 7.85
N VAL A 235 18.40 5.47 9.03
CA VAL A 235 17.50 5.14 10.14
C VAL A 235 17.73 6.10 11.29
N ARG A 236 16.64 6.75 11.77
CA ARG A 236 16.63 7.54 13.01
C ARG A 236 15.61 6.94 13.99
N ARG A 237 16.10 6.55 15.12
CA ARG A 237 15.30 6.05 16.26
C ARG A 237 14.70 7.19 17.07
#